data_6bc4c5d388e1db76aab213d5769f9d46
#
_entry.id   6bc4c5d388e1db76aab213d5769f9d46
#
_cell.length_a   1.000
_cell.length_b   1.000
_cell.length_c   1.000
_cell.angle_alpha   90.00
_cell.angle_beta   90.00
_cell.angle_gamma   90.00
#
_symmetry.space_group_name_H-M   'P 1'
#
loop_
_entity.id
_entity.type
_entity.pdbx_description
1 polymer ?
#
loop_
_entity_poly.entity_id
_entity_poly.type
_entity_poly.pdbx_seq_one_letter_code
_entity_poly.pdbx_strand_id
1 'polypeptide(L)'
;MTKLPKCVKLVFDTRLTRNQKRRKNNMRKKYSHLKEMIEDCAVKYENNIAFKVKKTGENGKISYDEITYARFAKEIEYLARSFIETGLAGKRIAVIGKNSYEWIVVFLAAVFAGGVIVPLDRGLLDFEIADQLKRSEAVALFYGAEFKDRVADYDIVKVCTEDKEFSDMLVQGKEADNKKEYDSIKISTHDMTVLLFTSGTTSASKAVMLCQNNITFDMYAMSIWENFYETDVNMALLPFHHTFGMMQTMLFLSCGMCNVFCEGLRIAKCMNEYGVTIFVGVPRIIEEMMLAVNKKITAQGKTKKIQTAIKLSNALKKCGIDVRRKMFKQIIDGMGGKLRMVIIGAAAASPDVLKFFNSIGVLAIQGYGLTETSPVISAENHSHRRKDSVGLTIPGIEARIDNPDENGIGEIVTKGENMMLGYYKEPELTAEVIKDGWFYTGDLGRIDKDGYIYICGRKKNVIVLSNGKNVYPEEIETIINLSPAIKECIVYAEGDDIRCKIVADEEFEGDANESIAQHMSYVNEQLIYYKRINSYTVQDTEMAKTTTGKIKR
;
A
#
# COMPACT_ATOMS: atom_id res chain seq x y z
N MET A 1 -27.05 38.91 7.42
CA MET A 1 -27.23 38.24 6.13
C MET A 1 -25.91 38.27 5.37
N THR A 2 -25.04 37.35 5.65
CA THR A 2 -23.70 37.22 5.02
C THR A 2 -23.71 35.95 4.14
N LYS A 3 -23.48 36.16 2.85
CA LYS A 3 -23.52 35.12 1.80
C LYS A 3 -22.38 34.11 1.99
N LEU A 4 -22.72 32.85 2.14
CA LEU A 4 -21.80 31.71 2.06
C LEU A 4 -21.13 31.61 0.66
N PRO A 5 -19.85 31.25 0.58
CA PRO A 5 -19.19 31.06 -0.70
C PRO A 5 -19.72 29.76 -1.38
N LYS A 6 -19.93 29.90 -2.69
CA LYS A 6 -20.48 28.85 -3.55
C LYS A 6 -19.56 27.62 -3.57
N CYS A 7 -20.06 26.48 -3.07
CA CYS A 7 -19.51 25.16 -3.35
C CYS A 7 -19.34 24.98 -4.86
N VAL A 8 -18.15 24.54 -5.26
CA VAL A 8 -17.83 24.14 -6.63
C VAL A 8 -18.67 22.92 -6.96
N LYS A 9 -19.78 23.13 -7.68
CA LYS A 9 -20.49 22.04 -8.38
C LYS A 9 -19.57 21.53 -9.48
N LEU A 10 -19.07 20.30 -9.35
CA LEU A 10 -18.47 19.56 -10.46
C LEU A 10 -19.52 19.43 -11.56
N VAL A 11 -19.37 20.23 -12.62
CA VAL A 11 -20.16 20.09 -13.85
C VAL A 11 -19.63 18.87 -14.57
N PHE A 12 -20.40 17.81 -14.56
CA PHE A 12 -20.17 16.65 -15.41
C PHE A 12 -20.33 17.08 -16.88
N ASP A 13 -19.19 17.20 -17.58
CA ASP A 13 -19.18 17.46 -19.02
C ASP A 13 -19.75 16.25 -19.77
N THR A 14 -20.88 16.46 -20.45
CA THR A 14 -21.71 15.43 -21.09
C THR A 14 -21.23 15.00 -22.47
N ARG A 15 -19.98 15.23 -22.85
CA ARG A 15 -19.42 14.76 -24.13
C ARG A 15 -18.58 13.48 -23.95
N LEU A 16 -19.29 12.37 -23.75
CA LEU A 16 -18.66 11.04 -23.72
C LEU A 16 -18.21 10.59 -25.10
N THR A 17 -16.91 10.34 -25.29
CA THR A 17 -16.36 9.68 -26.49
C THR A 17 -16.83 8.22 -26.63
N ARG A 18 -16.69 7.61 -27.84
CA ARG A 18 -17.07 6.19 -28.09
C ARG A 18 -16.45 5.19 -27.08
N ASN A 19 -15.26 5.48 -26.54
CA ASN A 19 -14.64 4.68 -25.48
C ASN A 19 -15.34 4.83 -24.13
N GLN A 20 -15.94 5.98 -23.84
CA GLN A 20 -16.71 6.22 -22.63
C GLN A 20 -18.09 5.56 -22.67
N LYS A 21 -18.66 5.30 -23.88
CA LYS A 21 -19.90 4.52 -24.03
C LYS A 21 -19.72 3.02 -23.73
N ARG A 22 -18.53 2.44 -23.97
CA ARG A 22 -18.18 1.10 -23.48
C ARG A 22 -17.99 1.05 -21.94
N ARG A 23 -17.68 2.20 -21.31
CA ARG A 23 -17.57 2.34 -19.84
C ARG A 23 -18.92 2.34 -19.12
N LYS A 24 -20.05 2.63 -19.78
CA LYS A 24 -21.39 2.63 -19.16
C LYS A 24 -21.89 1.25 -18.73
N ASN A 25 -21.31 0.16 -19.22
CA ASN A 25 -21.75 -1.20 -18.85
C ASN A 25 -21.01 -1.82 -17.66
N ASN A 26 -20.04 -1.13 -17.04
CA ASN A 26 -19.35 -1.59 -15.85
C ASN A 26 -19.45 -0.51 -14.75
N MET A 27 -20.65 -0.19 -14.30
CA MET A 27 -20.79 0.60 -13.08
C MET A 27 -20.20 -0.20 -11.92
N ARG A 28 -19.18 0.35 -11.27
CA ARG A 28 -18.63 -0.21 -10.05
C ARG A 28 -19.70 -0.17 -8.97
N LYS A 29 -19.89 -1.28 -8.27
CA LYS A 29 -20.86 -1.40 -7.17
C LYS A 29 -20.17 -1.00 -5.86
N LYS A 30 -20.82 -0.17 -5.05
CA LYS A 30 -20.47 0.00 -3.64
C LYS A 30 -21.10 -1.17 -2.88
N TYR A 31 -20.28 -2.01 -2.28
CA TYR A 31 -20.71 -3.13 -1.46
C TYR A 31 -20.92 -2.67 -0.02
N SER A 32 -21.87 -3.28 0.69
CA SER A 32 -22.07 -3.00 2.11
C SER A 32 -21.04 -3.70 3.00
N HIS A 33 -20.59 -4.89 2.61
CA HIS A 33 -19.59 -5.67 3.31
C HIS A 33 -18.85 -6.64 2.37
N LEU A 34 -17.73 -7.19 2.82
CA LEU A 34 -16.84 -8.05 2.02
C LEU A 34 -17.51 -9.35 1.58
N LYS A 35 -18.44 -9.92 2.38
CA LYS A 35 -19.19 -11.13 1.99
C LYS A 35 -20.03 -10.88 0.75
N GLU A 36 -20.81 -9.79 0.74
CA GLU A 36 -21.58 -9.37 -0.45
C GLU A 36 -20.67 -9.19 -1.68
N MET A 37 -19.51 -8.59 -1.49
CA MET A 37 -18.54 -8.37 -2.57
C MET A 37 -18.05 -9.69 -3.17
N ILE A 38 -17.61 -10.63 -2.34
CA ILE A 38 -17.08 -11.93 -2.81
C ILE A 38 -18.17 -12.76 -3.46
N GLU A 39 -19.39 -12.79 -2.90
CA GLU A 39 -20.52 -13.52 -3.47
C GLU A 39 -20.93 -12.95 -4.85
N ASP A 40 -20.99 -11.63 -4.99
CA ASP A 40 -21.28 -10.96 -6.28
C ASP A 40 -20.16 -11.22 -7.31
N CYS A 41 -18.89 -11.14 -6.88
CA CYS A 41 -17.75 -11.44 -7.75
C CYS A 41 -17.69 -12.92 -8.17
N ALA A 42 -18.08 -13.86 -7.29
CA ALA A 42 -18.15 -15.29 -7.61
C ALA A 42 -19.16 -15.59 -8.71
N VAL A 43 -20.25 -14.82 -8.78
CA VAL A 43 -21.25 -14.93 -9.86
C VAL A 43 -20.78 -14.19 -11.12
N LYS A 44 -20.34 -12.93 -10.96
CA LYS A 44 -19.99 -12.05 -12.09
C LYS A 44 -18.74 -12.51 -12.84
N TYR A 45 -17.76 -13.04 -12.12
CA TYR A 45 -16.45 -13.46 -12.62
C TYR A 45 -16.22 -14.96 -12.42
N GLU A 46 -17.26 -15.76 -12.40
CA GLU A 46 -17.32 -17.18 -12.02
C GLU A 46 -16.08 -17.98 -12.45
N ASN A 47 -15.74 -17.88 -13.73
CA ASN A 47 -14.66 -18.64 -14.36
C ASN A 47 -13.32 -17.88 -14.47
N ASN A 48 -13.27 -16.61 -14.04
CA ASN A 48 -12.02 -15.87 -13.99
C ASN A 48 -11.13 -16.44 -12.89
N ILE A 49 -9.82 -16.39 -13.11
CA ILE A 49 -8.84 -16.80 -12.11
C ILE A 49 -8.70 -15.68 -11.08
N ALA A 50 -9.08 -15.92 -9.83
CA ALA A 50 -8.86 -15.02 -8.71
C ALA A 50 -7.42 -15.08 -8.19
N PHE A 51 -6.88 -16.32 -8.12
CA PHE A 51 -5.51 -16.56 -7.68
C PHE A 51 -4.83 -17.60 -8.55
N LYS A 52 -3.53 -17.41 -8.78
CA LYS A 52 -2.67 -18.41 -9.41
C LYS A 52 -1.51 -18.72 -8.45
N VAL A 53 -1.58 -19.90 -7.85
CA VAL A 53 -0.67 -20.36 -6.81
C VAL A 53 0.33 -21.35 -7.38
N LYS A 54 1.62 -21.06 -7.21
CA LYS A 54 2.69 -21.95 -7.62
C LYS A 54 2.81 -23.11 -6.64
N LYS A 55 2.87 -24.32 -7.17
CA LYS A 55 3.12 -25.55 -6.41
C LYS A 55 4.39 -26.24 -6.93
N THR A 56 5.23 -26.66 -6.00
CA THR A 56 6.41 -27.47 -6.32
C THR A 56 6.15 -28.88 -5.83
N GLY A 57 6.05 -29.84 -6.75
CA GLY A 57 5.88 -31.25 -6.43
C GLY A 57 7.17 -31.87 -5.85
N GLU A 58 7.08 -33.08 -5.26
CA GLU A 58 8.18 -33.80 -4.61
C GLU A 58 9.39 -34.02 -5.54
N ASN A 59 9.16 -34.09 -6.83
CA ASN A 59 10.22 -34.25 -7.86
C ASN A 59 10.75 -32.89 -8.39
N GLY A 60 10.44 -31.77 -7.72
CA GLY A 60 10.83 -30.42 -8.16
C GLY A 60 10.03 -29.89 -9.37
N LYS A 61 9.02 -30.63 -9.85
CA LYS A 61 8.17 -30.19 -10.97
C LYS A 61 7.27 -29.03 -10.51
N ILE A 62 7.35 -27.92 -11.23
CA ILE A 62 6.50 -26.75 -11.01
C ILE A 62 5.14 -26.96 -11.70
N SER A 63 4.07 -26.70 -10.97
CA SER A 63 2.69 -26.62 -11.46
C SER A 63 2.01 -25.36 -10.89
N TYR A 64 0.86 -25.01 -11.44
CA TYR A 64 0.08 -23.85 -10.97
C TYR A 64 -1.33 -24.33 -10.64
N ASP A 65 -1.78 -23.98 -9.45
CA ASP A 65 -3.19 -24.10 -9.06
C ASP A 65 -3.89 -22.79 -9.46
N GLU A 66 -4.78 -22.88 -10.44
CA GLU A 66 -5.58 -21.75 -10.92
C GLU A 66 -6.93 -21.79 -10.21
N ILE A 67 -7.10 -20.89 -9.24
CA ILE A 67 -8.28 -20.82 -8.38
C ILE A 67 -9.24 -19.79 -8.96
N THR A 68 -10.42 -20.27 -9.41
CA THR A 68 -11.45 -19.39 -9.93
C THR A 68 -12.17 -18.63 -8.81
N TYR A 69 -12.84 -17.52 -9.15
CA TYR A 69 -13.68 -16.78 -8.20
C TYR A 69 -14.75 -17.64 -7.55
N ALA A 70 -15.39 -18.54 -8.31
CA ALA A 70 -16.39 -19.46 -7.78
C ALA A 70 -15.79 -20.44 -6.75
N ARG A 71 -14.61 -21.01 -7.05
CA ARG A 71 -13.89 -21.89 -6.10
C ARG A 71 -13.45 -21.12 -4.85
N PHE A 72 -12.90 -19.93 -5.01
CA PHE A 72 -12.44 -19.07 -3.93
C PHE A 72 -13.58 -18.76 -2.94
N ALA A 73 -14.72 -18.32 -3.43
CA ALA A 73 -15.88 -18.03 -2.58
C ALA A 73 -16.37 -19.26 -1.80
N LYS A 74 -16.36 -20.45 -2.42
CA LYS A 74 -16.73 -21.70 -1.75
C LYS A 74 -15.73 -22.09 -0.65
N GLU A 75 -14.45 -21.97 -0.89
CA GLU A 75 -13.44 -22.32 0.13
C GLU A 75 -13.50 -21.38 1.33
N ILE A 76 -13.80 -20.08 1.12
CA ILE A 76 -14.06 -19.14 2.22
C ILE A 76 -15.32 -19.57 3.00
N GLU A 77 -16.41 -19.90 2.31
CA GLU A 77 -17.64 -20.41 2.95
C GLU A 77 -17.36 -21.67 3.76
N TYR A 78 -16.62 -22.63 3.21
CA TYR A 78 -16.31 -23.88 3.90
C TYR A 78 -15.52 -23.62 5.18
N LEU A 79 -14.47 -22.78 5.14
CA LEU A 79 -13.71 -22.44 6.33
C LEU A 79 -14.58 -21.68 7.36
N ALA A 80 -15.42 -20.75 6.92
CA ALA A 80 -16.32 -20.03 7.82
C ALA A 80 -17.34 -20.96 8.47
N ARG A 81 -17.83 -21.98 7.77
CA ARG A 81 -18.70 -23.02 8.31
C ARG A 81 -17.98 -23.94 9.29
N SER A 82 -16.72 -24.25 9.04
CA SER A 82 -15.87 -24.95 10.01
C SER A 82 -15.68 -24.12 11.29
N PHE A 83 -15.61 -22.78 11.19
CA PHE A 83 -15.56 -21.92 12.38
C PHE A 83 -16.83 -21.98 13.22
N ILE A 84 -17.99 -22.23 12.63
CA ILE A 84 -19.23 -22.48 13.37
C ILE A 84 -19.11 -23.80 14.14
N GLU A 85 -18.71 -24.90 13.50
CA GLU A 85 -18.53 -26.21 14.11
C GLU A 85 -17.52 -26.21 15.26
N THR A 86 -16.47 -25.42 15.12
CA THR A 86 -15.36 -25.37 16.11
C THR A 86 -15.53 -24.27 17.16
N GLY A 87 -16.66 -23.52 17.14
CA GLY A 87 -16.94 -22.45 18.09
C GLY A 87 -16.08 -21.20 17.89
N LEU A 88 -15.44 -21.04 16.72
CA LEU A 88 -14.64 -19.86 16.35
C LEU A 88 -15.46 -18.75 15.68
N ALA A 89 -16.71 -19.03 15.26
CA ALA A 89 -17.60 -18.02 14.69
C ALA A 89 -17.83 -16.86 15.68
N GLY A 90 -17.80 -15.63 15.20
CA GLY A 90 -17.93 -14.41 16.01
C GLY A 90 -16.73 -14.10 16.91
N LYS A 91 -15.65 -14.89 16.84
CA LYS A 91 -14.46 -14.71 17.69
C LYS A 91 -13.38 -13.86 17.01
N ARG A 92 -12.36 -13.49 17.78
CA ARG A 92 -11.15 -12.84 17.27
C ARG A 92 -10.15 -13.89 16.87
N ILE A 93 -9.76 -13.86 15.60
CA ILE A 93 -8.86 -14.83 14.98
C ILE A 93 -7.63 -14.07 14.50
N ALA A 94 -6.45 -14.47 14.99
CA ALA A 94 -5.19 -13.93 14.51
C ALA A 94 -4.67 -14.74 13.32
N VAL A 95 -3.93 -14.08 12.45
CA VAL A 95 -3.23 -14.70 11.32
C VAL A 95 -1.83 -14.12 11.17
N ILE A 96 -0.81 -14.99 11.05
CA ILE A 96 0.60 -14.62 10.86
C ILE A 96 1.24 -15.51 9.80
N GLY A 97 2.02 -14.93 8.90
CA GLY A 97 2.73 -15.67 7.86
C GLY A 97 3.05 -14.84 6.63
N LYS A 98 3.65 -15.49 5.64
CA LYS A 98 3.85 -14.90 4.32
C LYS A 98 2.51 -14.66 3.60
N ASN A 99 2.52 -13.76 2.61
CA ASN A 99 1.36 -13.61 1.72
C ASN A 99 1.08 -14.95 1.02
N SER A 100 -0.10 -15.50 1.23
CA SER A 100 -0.54 -16.74 0.61
C SER A 100 -2.04 -16.72 0.33
N TYR A 101 -2.50 -17.69 -0.43
CA TYR A 101 -3.91 -17.92 -0.69
C TYR A 101 -4.68 -18.26 0.60
N GLU A 102 -4.10 -19.15 1.38
CA GLU A 102 -4.65 -19.61 2.65
C GLU A 102 -4.82 -18.45 3.64
N TRP A 103 -3.86 -17.52 3.68
CA TRP A 103 -3.94 -16.32 4.51
C TRP A 103 -5.19 -15.48 4.18
N ILE A 104 -5.49 -15.27 2.89
CA ILE A 104 -6.67 -14.52 2.46
C ILE A 104 -7.96 -15.30 2.75
N VAL A 105 -7.95 -16.62 2.60
CA VAL A 105 -9.10 -17.48 2.93
C VAL A 105 -9.40 -17.39 4.42
N VAL A 106 -8.40 -17.47 5.30
CA VAL A 106 -8.57 -17.29 6.76
C VAL A 106 -9.12 -15.91 7.08
N PHE A 107 -8.54 -14.85 6.49
CA PHE A 107 -9.00 -13.48 6.68
C PHE A 107 -10.50 -13.33 6.38
N LEU A 108 -10.91 -13.76 5.20
CA LEU A 108 -12.30 -13.62 4.77
C LEU A 108 -13.24 -14.57 5.51
N ALA A 109 -12.81 -15.79 5.84
CA ALA A 109 -13.62 -16.74 6.61
C ALA A 109 -13.93 -16.22 8.02
N ALA A 110 -12.95 -15.62 8.70
CA ALA A 110 -13.16 -15.00 10.01
C ALA A 110 -14.21 -13.88 9.94
N VAL A 111 -14.10 -13.04 8.92
CA VAL A 111 -15.04 -11.94 8.67
C VAL A 111 -16.44 -12.46 8.30
N PHE A 112 -16.54 -13.51 7.47
CA PHE A 112 -17.82 -14.09 7.04
C PHE A 112 -18.51 -14.87 8.14
N ALA A 113 -17.74 -15.40 9.09
CA ALA A 113 -18.25 -16.00 10.32
C ALA A 113 -18.63 -14.97 11.39
N GLY A 114 -18.68 -13.65 11.06
CA GLY A 114 -19.06 -12.58 11.97
C GLY A 114 -18.00 -12.23 13.03
N GLY A 115 -16.77 -12.70 12.84
CA GLY A 115 -15.64 -12.47 13.75
C GLY A 115 -14.80 -11.24 13.41
N VAL A 116 -13.72 -11.06 14.16
CA VAL A 116 -12.70 -10.02 13.96
C VAL A 116 -11.40 -10.68 13.57
N ILE A 117 -10.83 -10.26 12.47
CA ILE A 117 -9.50 -10.73 12.05
C ILE A 117 -8.40 -9.81 12.61
N VAL A 118 -7.32 -10.43 13.09
CA VAL A 118 -6.14 -9.76 13.68
C VAL A 118 -4.90 -10.16 12.88
N PRO A 119 -4.58 -9.43 11.81
CA PRO A 119 -3.37 -9.64 11.03
C PRO A 119 -2.13 -9.25 11.84
N LEU A 120 -1.19 -10.19 12.01
CA LEU A 120 0.07 -9.96 12.71
C LEU A 120 1.23 -9.84 11.72
N ASP A 121 2.17 -8.95 12.03
CA ASP A 121 3.37 -8.78 11.23
C ASP A 121 4.31 -9.98 11.41
N ARG A 122 4.72 -10.60 10.31
CA ARG A 122 5.65 -11.74 10.32
C ARG A 122 7.06 -11.39 10.83
N GLY A 123 7.41 -10.10 10.87
CA GLY A 123 8.69 -9.61 11.37
C GLY A 123 8.72 -9.38 12.88
N LEU A 124 7.61 -9.61 13.59
CA LEU A 124 7.55 -9.46 15.05
C LEU A 124 8.47 -10.44 15.76
N LEU A 125 9.01 -10.01 16.89
CA LEU A 125 9.70 -10.88 17.85
C LEU A 125 8.68 -11.69 18.64
N ASP A 126 9.10 -12.79 19.29
CA ASP A 126 8.19 -13.71 19.99
C ASP A 126 7.40 -13.02 21.10
N PHE A 127 8.05 -12.14 21.86
CA PHE A 127 7.38 -11.37 22.92
C PHE A 127 6.35 -10.37 22.35
N GLU A 128 6.58 -9.83 21.14
CA GLU A 128 5.64 -8.92 20.46
C GLU A 128 4.43 -9.69 19.93
N ILE A 129 4.63 -10.91 19.41
CA ILE A 129 3.52 -11.79 19.00
C ILE A 129 2.65 -12.10 20.21
N ALA A 130 3.27 -12.51 21.34
CA ALA A 130 2.55 -12.80 22.58
C ALA A 130 1.77 -11.59 23.11
N ASP A 131 2.39 -10.39 23.09
CA ASP A 131 1.73 -9.13 23.48
C ASP A 131 0.52 -8.82 22.61
N GLN A 132 0.68 -8.89 21.27
CA GLN A 132 -0.40 -8.58 20.37
C GLN A 132 -1.54 -9.60 20.42
N LEU A 133 -1.26 -10.90 20.60
CA LEU A 133 -2.28 -11.93 20.83
C LEU A 133 -3.05 -11.64 22.10
N LYS A 134 -2.36 -11.32 23.20
CA LYS A 134 -2.99 -10.97 24.49
C LYS A 134 -3.83 -9.69 24.38
N ARG A 135 -3.28 -8.62 23.80
CA ARG A 135 -3.98 -7.33 23.67
C ARG A 135 -5.17 -7.40 22.72
N SER A 136 -5.08 -8.20 21.68
CA SER A 136 -6.20 -8.42 20.74
C SER A 136 -7.26 -9.36 21.32
N GLU A 137 -6.96 -10.14 22.37
CA GLU A 137 -7.83 -11.19 22.91
C GLU A 137 -8.21 -12.23 21.84
N ALA A 138 -7.26 -12.53 20.93
CA ALA A 138 -7.45 -13.56 19.93
C ALA A 138 -7.55 -14.95 20.58
N VAL A 139 -8.53 -15.75 20.16
CA VAL A 139 -8.75 -17.11 20.69
C VAL A 139 -8.18 -18.19 19.78
N ALA A 140 -7.81 -17.82 18.55
CA ALA A 140 -7.17 -18.72 17.59
C ALA A 140 -6.08 -17.98 16.83
N LEU A 141 -5.04 -18.72 16.43
CA LEU A 141 -3.95 -18.27 15.59
C LEU A 141 -3.78 -19.21 14.39
N PHE A 142 -4.01 -18.67 13.19
CA PHE A 142 -3.63 -19.32 11.95
C PHE A 142 -2.24 -18.85 11.54
N TYR A 143 -1.32 -19.78 11.27
CA TYR A 143 0.08 -19.43 11.06
C TYR A 143 0.71 -20.16 9.88
N GLY A 144 1.68 -19.52 9.21
CA GLY A 144 2.53 -20.17 8.21
C GLY A 144 3.52 -21.14 8.86
N ALA A 145 3.93 -22.18 8.14
CA ALA A 145 4.80 -23.24 8.66
C ALA A 145 6.11 -22.71 9.28
N GLU A 146 6.60 -21.55 8.84
CA GLU A 146 7.78 -20.88 9.37
C GLU A 146 7.62 -20.41 10.84
N PHE A 147 6.40 -20.39 11.38
CA PHE A 147 6.11 -19.95 12.75
C PHE A 147 5.89 -21.14 13.71
N LYS A 148 5.91 -22.38 13.23
CA LYS A 148 5.51 -23.57 14.02
C LYS A 148 6.16 -23.64 15.40
N ASP A 149 7.48 -23.50 15.46
CA ASP A 149 8.22 -23.58 16.72
C ASP A 149 8.01 -22.32 17.60
N ARG A 150 7.83 -21.17 16.98
CA ARG A 150 7.66 -19.88 17.65
C ARG A 150 6.31 -19.73 18.37
N VAL A 151 5.30 -20.48 17.93
CA VAL A 151 3.93 -20.39 18.46
C VAL A 151 3.54 -21.62 19.28
N ALA A 152 4.45 -22.59 19.45
CA ALA A 152 4.17 -23.87 20.09
C ALA A 152 3.56 -23.75 21.48
N ASP A 153 4.09 -22.83 22.29
CA ASP A 153 3.74 -22.68 23.73
C ASP A 153 2.51 -21.79 23.99
N TYR A 154 1.87 -21.21 22.96
CA TYR A 154 0.68 -20.38 23.18
C TYR A 154 -0.55 -21.23 23.51
N ASP A 155 -1.27 -20.88 24.56
CA ASP A 155 -2.49 -21.57 25.02
C ASP A 155 -3.74 -20.98 24.29
N ILE A 156 -3.79 -21.17 22.98
CA ILE A 156 -4.93 -20.83 22.11
C ILE A 156 -5.07 -21.88 21.03
N VAL A 157 -6.18 -21.89 20.29
CA VAL A 157 -6.31 -22.75 19.10
C VAL A 157 -5.25 -22.33 18.06
N LYS A 158 -4.47 -23.30 17.57
CA LYS A 158 -3.38 -23.06 16.61
C LYS A 158 -3.54 -23.93 15.39
N VAL A 159 -3.57 -23.33 14.20
CA VAL A 159 -3.72 -24.05 12.93
C VAL A 159 -2.64 -23.60 11.95
N CYS A 160 -1.81 -24.53 11.50
CA CYS A 160 -0.87 -24.26 10.42
C CYS A 160 -1.58 -24.27 9.08
N THR A 161 -1.49 -23.17 8.33
CA THR A 161 -2.20 -23.00 7.04
C THR A 161 -1.65 -23.88 5.94
N GLU A 162 -0.45 -24.45 6.11
CA GLU A 162 0.22 -25.31 5.13
C GLU A 162 0.11 -26.81 5.51
N ASP A 163 -0.43 -27.15 6.69
CA ASP A 163 -0.57 -28.52 7.17
C ASP A 163 -1.96 -29.13 6.81
N LYS A 164 -2.07 -30.45 6.98
CA LYS A 164 -3.29 -31.20 6.71
C LYS A 164 -4.49 -30.69 7.50
N GLU A 165 -4.29 -30.22 8.73
CA GLU A 165 -5.34 -29.71 9.61
C GLU A 165 -6.16 -28.60 8.94
N PHE A 166 -5.52 -27.67 8.25
CA PHE A 166 -6.21 -26.61 7.48
C PHE A 166 -7.10 -27.19 6.37
N SER A 167 -6.58 -28.18 5.64
CA SER A 167 -7.35 -28.87 4.60
C SER A 167 -8.52 -29.65 5.17
N ASP A 168 -8.34 -30.29 6.33
CA ASP A 168 -9.39 -31.04 7.04
C ASP A 168 -10.50 -30.09 7.52
N MET A 169 -10.19 -28.86 7.95
CA MET A 169 -11.18 -27.83 8.28
C MET A 169 -12.03 -27.42 7.08
N LEU A 170 -11.43 -27.29 5.89
CA LEU A 170 -12.17 -27.02 4.65
C LEU A 170 -13.14 -28.17 4.32
N VAL A 171 -12.72 -29.43 4.47
CA VAL A 171 -13.56 -30.61 4.28
C VAL A 171 -14.68 -30.65 5.31
N GLN A 172 -14.38 -30.44 6.58
CA GLN A 172 -15.35 -30.37 7.66
C GLN A 172 -16.44 -29.35 7.38
N GLY A 173 -16.06 -28.11 7.03
CA GLY A 173 -17.05 -27.08 6.74
C GLY A 173 -17.85 -27.34 5.46
N LYS A 174 -17.29 -28.02 4.46
CA LYS A 174 -18.02 -28.47 3.27
C LYS A 174 -19.10 -29.49 3.61
N GLU A 175 -18.81 -30.43 4.50
CA GLU A 175 -19.69 -31.54 4.90
C GLU A 175 -20.66 -31.18 6.03
N ALA A 176 -20.39 -30.11 6.79
CA ALA A 176 -21.23 -29.68 7.89
C ALA A 176 -22.66 -29.35 7.48
N ASP A 177 -23.66 -29.68 8.32
CA ASP A 177 -25.08 -29.35 8.09
C ASP A 177 -25.47 -28.03 8.78
N ASN A 178 -24.64 -26.99 8.61
CA ASN A 178 -24.81 -25.69 9.26
C ASN A 178 -24.95 -24.53 8.26
N LYS A 179 -25.27 -24.82 6.99
CA LYS A 179 -25.42 -23.80 5.94
C LYS A 179 -26.44 -22.72 6.30
N LYS A 180 -27.58 -23.12 6.90
CA LYS A 180 -28.61 -22.18 7.33
C LYS A 180 -28.12 -21.24 8.42
N GLU A 181 -27.31 -21.75 9.36
CA GLU A 181 -26.69 -20.95 10.41
C GLU A 181 -25.70 -19.94 9.81
N TYR A 182 -24.82 -20.40 8.93
CA TYR A 182 -23.91 -19.52 8.18
C TYR A 182 -24.63 -18.41 7.41
N ASP A 183 -25.74 -18.75 6.73
CA ASP A 183 -26.53 -17.77 5.97
C ASP A 183 -27.26 -16.77 6.89
N SER A 184 -27.53 -17.15 8.14
CA SER A 184 -28.19 -16.30 9.14
C SER A 184 -27.23 -15.33 9.84
N ILE A 185 -25.90 -15.49 9.69
CA ILE A 185 -24.90 -14.60 10.29
C ILE A 185 -25.08 -13.18 9.77
N LYS A 186 -25.39 -12.27 10.68
CA LYS A 186 -25.49 -10.84 10.39
C LYS A 186 -24.12 -10.20 10.47
N ILE A 187 -23.66 -9.65 9.37
CA ILE A 187 -22.41 -8.89 9.30
C ILE A 187 -22.73 -7.42 9.53
N SER A 188 -22.27 -6.87 10.63
CA SER A 188 -22.39 -5.44 10.90
C SER A 188 -21.45 -4.66 9.97
N THR A 189 -21.94 -3.56 9.43
CA THR A 189 -21.12 -2.68 8.56
C THR A 189 -20.25 -1.71 9.35
N HIS A 190 -20.58 -1.46 10.62
CA HIS A 190 -19.95 -0.43 11.43
C HIS A 190 -19.25 -0.97 12.69
N ASP A 191 -19.39 -2.27 13.01
CA ASP A 191 -18.63 -2.88 14.11
C ASP A 191 -17.22 -3.23 13.66
N MET A 192 -16.31 -3.32 14.64
CA MET A 192 -14.93 -3.71 14.38
C MET A 192 -14.86 -5.06 13.66
N THR A 193 -14.20 -5.10 12.53
CA THR A 193 -14.00 -6.29 11.70
C THR A 193 -12.52 -6.64 11.59
N VAL A 194 -11.64 -5.64 11.57
CA VAL A 194 -10.19 -5.82 11.48
C VAL A 194 -9.54 -5.04 12.59
N LEU A 195 -8.59 -5.68 13.29
CA LEU A 195 -7.77 -5.05 14.31
C LEU A 195 -6.31 -5.10 13.87
N LEU A 196 -5.74 -3.95 13.51
CA LEU A 196 -4.40 -3.82 12.95
C LEU A 196 -3.46 -3.13 13.93
N PHE A 197 -2.34 -3.76 14.23
CA PHE A 197 -1.30 -3.14 15.03
C PHE A 197 -0.35 -2.32 14.14
N THR A 198 -0.17 -1.03 14.48
CA THR A 198 0.76 -0.16 13.77
C THR A 198 2.04 -0.02 14.56
N SER A 199 3.18 -0.05 13.88
CA SER A 199 4.48 0.23 14.49
C SER A 199 4.53 1.71 14.93
N GLY A 200 4.21 1.97 16.19
CA GLY A 200 4.42 3.28 16.82
C GLY A 200 5.91 3.61 16.86
N THR A 201 6.24 4.88 16.69
CA THR A 201 7.66 5.31 16.74
C THR A 201 8.14 5.58 18.17
N THR A 202 7.29 5.43 19.20
CA THR A 202 7.58 5.93 20.55
C THR A 202 7.36 4.95 21.71
N SER A 203 6.62 3.84 21.55
CA SER A 203 6.42 2.83 22.62
C SER A 203 5.65 1.62 22.09
N ALA A 204 4.60 1.16 22.74
CA ALA A 204 3.78 0.04 22.30
C ALA A 204 3.05 0.36 20.97
N SER A 205 2.89 -0.67 20.12
CA SER A 205 2.11 -0.56 18.88
C SER A 205 0.66 -0.17 19.16
N LYS A 206 0.09 0.75 18.37
CA LYS A 206 -1.31 1.13 18.47
C LYS A 206 -2.19 0.12 17.73
N ALA A 207 -3.32 -0.23 18.30
CA ALA A 207 -4.27 -1.17 17.69
C ALA A 207 -5.42 -0.42 17.02
N VAL A 208 -5.39 -0.30 15.70
CA VAL A 208 -6.36 0.42 14.87
C VAL A 208 -7.57 -0.46 14.59
N MET A 209 -8.77 0.02 14.88
CA MET A 209 -10.04 -0.68 14.61
C MET A 209 -10.63 -0.22 13.28
N LEU A 210 -10.82 -1.16 12.34
CA LEU A 210 -11.52 -0.91 11.08
C LEU A 210 -12.81 -1.72 11.00
N CYS A 211 -13.83 -1.15 10.38
CA CYS A 211 -15.11 -1.81 10.12
C CYS A 211 -15.29 -2.14 8.63
N GLN A 212 -16.33 -2.88 8.30
CA GLN A 212 -16.66 -3.24 6.91
C GLN A 212 -16.83 -2.00 6.03
N ASN A 213 -17.53 -0.98 6.54
CA ASN A 213 -17.80 0.24 5.78
C ASN A 213 -16.52 1.00 5.43
N ASN A 214 -15.53 1.06 6.34
CA ASN A 214 -14.25 1.71 6.05
C ASN A 214 -13.57 1.07 4.83
N ILE A 215 -13.53 -0.27 4.84
CA ILE A 215 -12.87 -1.09 3.82
C ILE A 215 -13.59 -0.99 2.47
N THR A 216 -14.91 -1.23 2.47
CA THR A 216 -15.69 -1.25 1.21
C THR A 216 -15.83 0.13 0.60
N PHE A 217 -15.86 1.20 1.42
CA PHE A 217 -15.85 2.57 0.93
C PHE A 217 -14.55 2.88 0.19
N ASP A 218 -13.38 2.61 0.81
CA ASP A 218 -12.08 2.89 0.21
C ASP A 218 -11.88 2.11 -1.11
N MET A 219 -12.24 0.82 -1.11
CA MET A 219 -12.25 -0.01 -2.32
C MET A 219 -13.12 0.60 -3.43
N TYR A 220 -14.35 1.01 -3.10
CA TYR A 220 -15.26 1.63 -4.06
C TYR A 220 -14.69 2.93 -4.61
N ALA A 221 -14.23 3.83 -3.72
CA ALA A 221 -13.66 5.11 -4.10
C ALA A 221 -12.47 4.94 -5.06
N MET A 222 -11.55 4.01 -4.74
CA MET A 222 -10.41 3.70 -5.60
C MET A 222 -10.82 3.03 -6.93
N SER A 223 -11.84 2.17 -6.91
CA SER A 223 -12.32 1.48 -8.12
C SER A 223 -12.94 2.42 -9.16
N ILE A 224 -13.48 3.56 -8.73
CA ILE A 224 -14.00 4.61 -9.63
C ILE A 224 -12.98 5.70 -9.93
N TRP A 225 -11.90 5.80 -9.11
CA TRP A 225 -10.85 6.79 -9.27
C TRP A 225 -9.85 6.44 -10.37
N GLU A 226 -9.49 5.14 -10.51
CA GLU A 226 -8.60 4.65 -11.57
C GLU A 226 -9.20 3.43 -12.28
N ASN A 227 -8.66 3.13 -13.47
CA ASN A 227 -9.17 2.04 -14.32
C ASN A 227 -8.45 0.73 -14.02
N PHE A 228 -9.17 -0.21 -13.42
CA PHE A 228 -8.77 -1.60 -13.22
C PHE A 228 -9.64 -2.51 -14.09
N TYR A 229 -9.04 -3.53 -14.71
CA TYR A 229 -9.72 -4.42 -15.65
C TYR A 229 -9.65 -5.87 -15.16
N GLU A 230 -10.68 -6.65 -15.44
CA GLU A 230 -10.73 -8.09 -15.12
C GLU A 230 -9.61 -8.92 -15.78
N THR A 231 -8.96 -8.35 -16.81
CA THR A 231 -7.80 -8.95 -17.49
C THR A 231 -6.47 -8.59 -16.85
N ASP A 232 -6.48 -7.76 -15.81
CA ASP A 232 -5.26 -7.38 -15.12
C ASP A 232 -4.77 -8.49 -14.19
N VAL A 233 -3.45 -8.55 -14.04
CA VAL A 233 -2.76 -9.44 -13.11
C VAL A 233 -1.96 -8.59 -12.13
N ASN A 234 -2.26 -8.74 -10.85
CA ASN A 234 -1.56 -8.11 -9.75
C ASN A 234 -0.56 -9.07 -9.12
N MET A 235 0.64 -8.59 -8.83
CA MET A 235 1.57 -9.30 -7.96
C MET A 235 1.42 -8.79 -6.53
N ALA A 236 0.83 -9.61 -5.66
CA ALA A 236 0.55 -9.29 -4.26
C ALA A 236 1.83 -9.39 -3.42
N LEU A 237 2.70 -8.40 -3.55
CA LEU A 237 4.00 -8.33 -2.86
C LEU A 237 3.90 -7.66 -1.49
N LEU A 238 3.10 -6.61 -1.37
CA LEU A 238 2.97 -5.87 -0.11
C LEU A 238 2.36 -6.76 0.97
N PRO A 239 2.91 -6.72 2.20
CA PRO A 239 2.43 -7.58 3.29
C PRO A 239 0.94 -7.38 3.60
N PHE A 240 0.21 -8.47 3.76
CA PHE A 240 -1.24 -8.44 4.00
C PHE A 240 -1.62 -7.97 5.42
N HIS A 241 -0.69 -8.01 6.36
CA HIS A 241 -0.90 -7.44 7.69
C HIS A 241 -0.83 -5.90 7.71
N HIS A 242 -0.52 -5.26 6.57
CA HIS A 242 -0.64 -3.81 6.40
C HIS A 242 -1.86 -3.46 5.56
N THR A 243 -2.57 -2.38 5.92
CA THR A 243 -3.76 -1.91 5.18
C THR A 243 -3.50 -1.78 3.69
N PHE A 244 -2.33 -1.28 3.28
CA PHE A 244 -2.04 -1.09 1.85
C PHE A 244 -1.98 -2.41 1.08
N GLY A 245 -1.34 -3.45 1.63
CA GLY A 245 -1.29 -4.79 1.03
C GLY A 245 -2.66 -5.49 1.02
N MET A 246 -3.36 -5.41 2.15
CA MET A 246 -4.70 -5.96 2.31
C MET A 246 -5.70 -5.29 1.35
N MET A 247 -5.79 -3.97 1.40
CA MET A 247 -6.77 -3.19 0.64
C MET A 247 -6.59 -3.29 -0.87
N GLN A 248 -5.35 -3.23 -1.36
CA GLN A 248 -5.12 -3.42 -2.79
C GLN A 248 -5.64 -4.78 -3.29
N THR A 249 -5.44 -5.85 -2.50
CA THR A 249 -5.88 -7.20 -2.87
C THR A 249 -7.40 -7.27 -2.89
N MET A 250 -8.09 -6.72 -1.89
CA MET A 250 -9.55 -6.65 -1.84
C MET A 250 -10.11 -5.80 -2.99
N LEU A 251 -9.52 -4.63 -3.27
CA LEU A 251 -9.88 -3.78 -4.41
C LEU A 251 -9.76 -4.55 -5.73
N PHE A 252 -8.65 -5.26 -5.95
CA PHE A 252 -8.43 -5.97 -7.21
C PHE A 252 -9.33 -7.19 -7.35
N LEU A 253 -9.64 -7.89 -6.27
CA LEU A 253 -10.68 -8.93 -6.24
C LEU A 253 -12.04 -8.35 -6.63
N SER A 254 -12.44 -7.19 -6.10
CA SER A 254 -13.70 -6.53 -6.49
C SER A 254 -13.77 -6.15 -7.97
N CYS A 255 -12.62 -6.08 -8.63
CA CYS A 255 -12.49 -5.77 -10.05
C CYS A 255 -12.39 -7.01 -10.96
N GLY A 256 -12.45 -8.22 -10.41
CA GLY A 256 -12.33 -9.47 -11.18
C GLY A 256 -10.91 -9.82 -11.62
N MET A 257 -9.89 -9.22 -11.02
CA MET A 257 -8.47 -9.38 -11.39
C MET A 257 -7.87 -10.67 -10.83
N CYS A 258 -6.82 -11.16 -11.48
CA CYS A 258 -6.00 -12.24 -10.97
C CYS A 258 -4.92 -11.73 -10.02
N ASN A 259 -4.73 -12.39 -8.88
CA ASN A 259 -3.66 -12.11 -7.92
C ASN A 259 -2.66 -13.26 -7.91
N VAL A 260 -1.37 -12.92 -7.91
CA VAL A 260 -0.28 -13.89 -7.85
C VAL A 260 0.69 -13.54 -6.74
N PHE A 261 1.36 -14.55 -6.18
CA PHE A 261 2.33 -14.37 -5.12
C PHE A 261 3.75 -14.47 -5.69
N CYS A 262 4.66 -13.67 -5.15
CA CYS A 262 6.07 -13.72 -5.48
C CYS A 262 6.86 -14.22 -4.28
N GLU A 263 7.64 -15.27 -4.47
CA GLU A 263 8.55 -15.77 -3.46
C GLU A 263 9.92 -15.10 -3.59
N GLY A 264 10.34 -14.42 -2.54
CA GLY A 264 11.66 -13.79 -2.44
C GLY A 264 11.89 -12.65 -3.45
N LEU A 265 13.16 -12.24 -3.59
CA LEU A 265 13.58 -11.11 -4.43
C LEU A 265 13.58 -11.39 -5.95
N ARG A 266 12.72 -12.29 -6.44
CA ARG A 266 12.67 -12.67 -7.87
C ARG A 266 11.61 -11.91 -8.66
N ILE A 267 11.38 -10.63 -8.32
CA ILE A 267 10.32 -9.79 -8.89
C ILE A 267 10.28 -9.86 -10.43
N ALA A 268 11.40 -9.59 -11.10
CA ALA A 268 11.46 -9.59 -12.57
C ALA A 268 11.09 -10.95 -13.19
N LYS A 269 11.47 -12.06 -12.53
CA LYS A 269 11.11 -13.41 -12.96
C LYS A 269 9.62 -13.65 -12.79
N CYS A 270 9.05 -13.31 -11.63
CA CYS A 270 7.62 -13.44 -11.36
C CYS A 270 6.79 -12.57 -12.30
N MET A 271 7.22 -11.34 -12.59
CA MET A 271 6.55 -10.46 -13.55
C MET A 271 6.43 -11.09 -14.94
N ASN A 272 7.51 -11.74 -15.42
CA ASN A 272 7.49 -12.48 -16.69
C ASN A 272 6.63 -13.75 -16.62
N GLU A 273 6.80 -14.55 -15.57
CA GLU A 273 6.13 -15.84 -15.36
C GLU A 273 4.61 -15.70 -15.35
N TYR A 274 4.10 -14.67 -14.67
CA TYR A 274 2.67 -14.44 -14.51
C TYR A 274 2.09 -13.40 -15.47
N GLY A 275 2.93 -12.68 -16.19
CA GLY A 275 2.49 -11.60 -17.07
C GLY A 275 1.83 -10.46 -16.32
N VAL A 276 2.44 -10.01 -15.24
CA VAL A 276 1.94 -8.95 -14.35
C VAL A 276 1.68 -7.66 -15.13
N THR A 277 0.50 -7.08 -14.92
CA THR A 277 0.07 -5.84 -15.58
C THR A 277 0.06 -4.66 -14.63
N ILE A 278 -0.20 -4.89 -13.35
CA ILE A 278 -0.18 -3.88 -12.29
C ILE A 278 0.79 -4.32 -11.20
N PHE A 279 1.66 -3.42 -10.83
CA PHE A 279 2.61 -3.63 -9.75
C PHE A 279 2.42 -2.54 -8.69
N VAL A 280 2.13 -2.95 -7.45
CA VAL A 280 1.99 -2.04 -6.31
C VAL A 280 3.15 -2.27 -5.36
N GLY A 281 3.82 -1.19 -4.99
CA GLY A 281 5.01 -1.30 -4.16
C GLY A 281 5.36 -0.04 -3.39
N VAL A 282 6.31 -0.19 -2.48
CA VAL A 282 6.95 0.95 -1.80
C VAL A 282 8.01 1.58 -2.72
N PRO A 283 8.36 2.85 -2.52
CA PRO A 283 9.29 3.57 -3.41
C PRO A 283 10.57 2.80 -3.69
N ARG A 284 11.24 2.28 -2.67
CA ARG A 284 12.52 1.58 -2.79
C ARG A 284 12.49 0.44 -3.82
N ILE A 285 11.48 -0.42 -3.77
CA ILE A 285 11.38 -1.56 -4.70
C ILE A 285 11.22 -1.08 -6.15
N ILE A 286 10.44 -0.02 -6.35
CA ILE A 286 10.21 0.57 -7.67
C ILE A 286 11.47 1.28 -8.19
N GLU A 287 12.21 1.92 -7.30
CA GLU A 287 13.52 2.53 -7.61
C GLU A 287 14.55 1.48 -8.01
N GLU A 288 14.68 0.39 -7.26
CA GLU A 288 15.55 -0.74 -7.61
C GLU A 288 15.21 -1.31 -8.99
N MET A 289 13.90 -1.43 -9.33
CA MET A 289 13.48 -1.82 -10.68
C MET A 289 13.96 -0.84 -11.74
N MET A 290 13.82 0.47 -11.52
CA MET A 290 14.30 1.51 -12.44
C MET A 290 15.81 1.46 -12.59
N LEU A 291 16.55 1.36 -11.47
CA LEU A 291 18.01 1.30 -11.47
C LEU A 291 18.52 0.07 -12.23
N ALA A 292 17.93 -1.11 -12.01
CA ALA A 292 18.28 -2.33 -12.74
C ALA A 292 18.08 -2.19 -14.25
N VAL A 293 17.01 -1.50 -14.68
CA VAL A 293 16.78 -1.21 -16.10
C VAL A 293 17.82 -0.23 -16.63
N ASN A 294 18.11 0.86 -15.89
CA ASN A 294 19.09 1.85 -16.29
C ASN A 294 20.51 1.25 -16.38
N LYS A 295 20.92 0.40 -15.43
CA LYS A 295 22.20 -0.33 -15.48
C LYS A 295 22.32 -1.15 -16.77
N LYS A 296 21.28 -1.86 -17.18
CA LYS A 296 21.26 -2.60 -18.46
C LYS A 296 21.38 -1.69 -19.68
N ILE A 297 20.68 -0.55 -19.67
CA ILE A 297 20.72 0.43 -20.77
C ILE A 297 22.15 1.00 -20.92
N THR A 298 22.78 1.35 -19.80
CA THR A 298 24.15 1.89 -19.76
C THR A 298 25.17 0.86 -20.21
N ALA A 299 25.09 -0.38 -19.70
CA ALA A 299 25.98 -1.48 -20.13
C ALA A 299 25.89 -1.78 -21.63
N GLN A 300 24.74 -1.50 -22.27
CA GLN A 300 24.56 -1.63 -23.71
C GLN A 300 24.97 -0.38 -24.51
N GLY A 301 25.49 0.67 -23.87
CA GLY A 301 25.86 1.93 -24.52
C GLY A 301 24.67 2.71 -25.13
N LYS A 302 23.42 2.41 -24.68
CA LYS A 302 22.19 2.96 -25.28
C LYS A 302 21.64 4.21 -24.60
N THR A 303 22.29 4.74 -23.57
CA THR A 303 21.76 5.85 -22.73
C THR A 303 21.35 7.05 -23.57
N LYS A 304 22.24 7.58 -24.43
CA LYS A 304 21.93 8.73 -25.30
C LYS A 304 20.78 8.43 -26.27
N LYS A 305 20.72 7.22 -26.82
CA LYS A 305 19.65 6.78 -27.74
C LYS A 305 18.29 6.75 -27.05
N ILE A 306 18.23 6.22 -25.82
CA ILE A 306 17.00 6.16 -25.03
C ILE A 306 16.54 7.56 -24.63
N GLN A 307 17.44 8.45 -24.19
CA GLN A 307 17.09 9.84 -23.88
C GLN A 307 16.51 10.59 -25.08
N THR A 308 17.09 10.41 -26.27
CA THR A 308 16.57 11.00 -27.51
C THR A 308 15.20 10.43 -27.86
N ALA A 309 15.01 9.11 -27.71
CA ALA A 309 13.74 8.44 -27.94
C ALA A 309 12.64 8.95 -26.97
N ILE A 310 12.98 9.19 -25.69
CA ILE A 310 12.06 9.78 -24.70
C ILE A 310 11.62 11.19 -25.13
N LYS A 311 12.57 12.04 -25.56
CA LYS A 311 12.23 13.40 -26.06
C LYS A 311 11.28 13.34 -27.25
N LEU A 312 11.58 12.48 -28.23
CA LEU A 312 10.76 12.31 -29.44
C LEU A 312 9.36 11.76 -29.10
N SER A 313 9.29 10.70 -28.30
CA SER A 313 8.00 10.09 -27.93
C SER A 313 7.10 11.05 -27.14
N ASN A 314 7.70 11.88 -26.26
CA ASN A 314 6.97 12.91 -25.53
C ASN A 314 6.45 14.04 -26.44
N ALA A 315 7.22 14.41 -27.47
CA ALA A 315 6.76 15.38 -28.49
C ALA A 315 5.58 14.81 -29.29
N LEU A 316 5.66 13.56 -29.75
CA LEU A 316 4.57 12.88 -30.46
C LEU A 316 3.32 12.77 -29.59
N LYS A 317 3.47 12.45 -28.31
CA LYS A 317 2.35 12.38 -27.36
C LYS A 317 1.62 13.72 -27.21
N LYS A 318 2.34 14.86 -27.22
CA LYS A 318 1.72 16.19 -27.23
C LYS A 318 0.88 16.43 -28.47
N CYS A 319 1.22 15.79 -29.58
CA CYS A 319 0.43 15.79 -30.82
C CYS A 319 -0.68 14.73 -30.85
N GLY A 320 -0.98 14.07 -29.72
CA GLY A 320 -2.01 13.03 -29.60
C GLY A 320 -1.58 11.63 -30.04
N ILE A 321 -0.30 11.41 -30.41
CA ILE A 321 0.22 10.14 -30.90
C ILE A 321 1.08 9.49 -29.81
N ASP A 322 0.53 8.48 -29.10
CA ASP A 322 1.27 7.76 -28.08
C ASP A 322 1.93 6.49 -28.63
N VAL A 323 3.22 6.57 -28.90
CA VAL A 323 4.05 5.47 -29.41
C VAL A 323 4.98 4.87 -28.35
N ARG A 324 4.92 5.36 -27.10
CA ARG A 324 5.88 5.02 -26.04
C ARG A 324 6.01 3.52 -25.84
N ARG A 325 4.92 2.80 -25.62
CA ARG A 325 4.96 1.34 -25.39
C ARG A 325 5.57 0.57 -26.57
N LYS A 326 5.34 1.02 -27.81
CA LYS A 326 5.94 0.41 -29.01
C LYS A 326 7.43 0.73 -29.11
N MET A 327 7.81 1.98 -28.83
CA MET A 327 9.20 2.45 -28.91
C MET A 327 10.09 1.83 -27.82
N PHE A 328 9.56 1.66 -26.61
CA PHE A 328 10.27 1.10 -25.47
C PHE A 328 9.92 -0.36 -25.16
N LYS A 329 9.44 -1.09 -26.18
CA LYS A 329 9.02 -2.49 -26.02
C LYS A 329 10.09 -3.37 -25.34
N GLN A 330 11.38 -3.25 -25.73
CA GLN A 330 12.46 -4.04 -25.13
C GLN A 330 12.64 -3.78 -23.63
N ILE A 331 12.41 -2.54 -23.16
CA ILE A 331 12.47 -2.19 -21.74
C ILE A 331 11.27 -2.82 -21.02
N ILE A 332 10.08 -2.71 -21.58
CA ILE A 332 8.85 -3.27 -21.01
C ILE A 332 8.92 -4.80 -20.99
N ASP A 333 9.46 -5.43 -22.05
CA ASP A 333 9.67 -6.90 -22.10
C ASP A 333 10.62 -7.36 -20.98
N GLY A 334 11.63 -6.55 -20.64
CA GLY A 334 12.52 -6.81 -19.49
C GLY A 334 11.83 -6.75 -18.12
N MET A 335 10.64 -6.14 -18.06
CA MET A 335 9.77 -6.04 -16.88
C MET A 335 8.49 -6.90 -17.03
N GLY A 336 8.55 -8.01 -17.75
CA GLY A 336 7.42 -8.93 -17.92
C GLY A 336 6.54 -8.69 -19.13
N GLY A 337 6.83 -7.68 -19.95
CA GLY A 337 6.16 -7.42 -21.24
C GLY A 337 4.77 -6.82 -21.15
N LYS A 338 4.05 -7.05 -20.05
CA LYS A 338 2.65 -6.65 -19.87
C LYS A 338 2.43 -5.50 -18.88
N LEU A 339 3.43 -5.10 -18.12
CA LEU A 339 3.31 -4.04 -17.12
C LEU A 339 2.73 -2.77 -17.75
N ARG A 340 1.59 -2.30 -17.21
CA ARG A 340 0.90 -1.09 -17.66
C ARG A 340 0.80 0.00 -16.60
N MET A 341 0.88 -0.42 -15.33
CA MET A 341 0.70 0.50 -14.20
C MET A 341 1.62 0.12 -13.05
N VAL A 342 2.17 1.14 -12.41
CA VAL A 342 2.88 1.06 -11.13
C VAL A 342 2.20 2.00 -10.16
N ILE A 343 1.84 1.50 -8.98
CA ILE A 343 1.20 2.27 -7.90
C ILE A 343 2.18 2.32 -6.72
N ILE A 344 2.50 3.51 -6.27
CA ILE A 344 3.50 3.75 -5.22
C ILE A 344 2.81 4.36 -4.01
N GLY A 345 3.07 3.81 -2.83
CA GLY A 345 2.51 4.31 -1.58
C GLY A 345 3.42 4.02 -0.37
N ALA A 346 2.91 4.32 0.81
CA ALA A 346 3.57 4.19 2.12
C ALA A 346 4.74 5.15 2.39
N ALA A 347 5.36 5.74 1.37
CA ALA A 347 6.36 6.81 1.47
C ALA A 347 6.36 7.66 0.19
N ALA A 348 7.02 8.82 0.23
CA ALA A 348 7.15 9.69 -0.95
C ALA A 348 7.94 9.00 -2.06
N ALA A 349 7.41 9.03 -3.29
CA ALA A 349 8.09 8.53 -4.46
C ALA A 349 9.05 9.57 -5.04
N SER A 350 10.22 9.12 -5.47
CA SER A 350 11.14 9.98 -6.23
C SER A 350 10.46 10.47 -7.53
N PRO A 351 10.50 11.78 -7.82
CA PRO A 351 9.97 12.32 -9.08
C PRO A 351 10.58 11.67 -10.33
N ASP A 352 11.83 11.24 -10.26
CA ASP A 352 12.52 10.58 -11.37
C ASP A 352 11.98 9.19 -11.65
N VAL A 353 11.55 8.44 -10.63
CA VAL A 353 10.88 7.15 -10.77
C VAL A 353 9.57 7.33 -11.53
N LEU A 354 8.72 8.25 -11.08
CA LEU A 354 7.45 8.55 -11.73
C LEU A 354 7.66 8.98 -13.20
N LYS A 355 8.65 9.84 -13.42
CA LYS A 355 9.01 10.33 -14.76
C LYS A 355 9.53 9.19 -15.65
N PHE A 356 10.38 8.31 -15.13
CA PHE A 356 10.93 7.18 -15.88
C PHE A 356 9.81 6.28 -16.42
N PHE A 357 8.98 5.72 -15.54
CA PHE A 357 7.89 4.81 -15.94
C PHE A 357 6.90 5.49 -16.89
N ASN A 358 6.49 6.72 -16.57
CA ASN A 358 5.61 7.49 -17.46
C ASN A 358 6.24 7.76 -18.83
N SER A 359 7.57 7.93 -18.93
CA SER A 359 8.27 8.18 -20.19
C SER A 359 8.30 6.98 -21.11
N ILE A 360 8.30 5.76 -20.58
CA ILE A 360 8.26 4.51 -21.36
C ILE A 360 6.85 4.00 -21.63
N GLY A 361 5.80 4.70 -21.16
CA GLY A 361 4.41 4.34 -21.39
C GLY A 361 3.83 3.36 -20.36
N VAL A 362 4.44 3.24 -19.20
CA VAL A 362 3.87 2.62 -17.99
C VAL A 362 3.32 3.74 -17.11
N LEU A 363 2.03 3.67 -16.75
CA LEU A 363 1.43 4.66 -15.86
C LEU A 363 2.00 4.47 -14.45
N ALA A 364 2.76 5.46 -13.98
CA ALA A 364 3.21 5.51 -12.59
C ALA A 364 2.43 6.58 -11.85
N ILE A 365 1.81 6.20 -10.75
CA ILE A 365 1.00 7.04 -9.86
C ILE A 365 1.38 6.80 -8.42
N GLN A 366 1.13 7.78 -7.58
CA GLN A 366 1.34 7.66 -6.14
C GLN A 366 0.08 8.06 -5.37
N GLY A 367 0.00 7.59 -4.11
CA GLY A 367 -1.07 7.89 -3.19
C GLY A 367 -0.54 8.14 -1.78
N TYR A 368 -1.40 8.75 -0.97
CA TYR A 368 -1.15 9.08 0.43
C TYR A 368 -2.29 8.60 1.31
N GLY A 369 -1.91 8.12 2.48
CA GLY A 369 -2.83 7.72 3.52
C GLY A 369 -2.14 6.97 4.65
N LEU A 370 -2.96 6.50 5.60
CA LEU A 370 -2.52 5.86 6.84
C LEU A 370 -3.39 4.63 7.13
N THR A 371 -2.93 3.78 8.05
CA THR A 371 -3.75 2.65 8.52
C THR A 371 -5.09 3.13 9.06
N GLU A 372 -5.09 4.25 9.75
CA GLU A 372 -6.26 4.93 10.34
C GLU A 372 -7.26 5.46 9.29
N THR A 373 -6.90 5.43 8.00
CA THR A 373 -7.76 5.89 6.90
C THR A 373 -8.00 4.82 5.82
N SER A 374 -7.76 3.56 6.07
CA SER A 374 -8.18 2.33 5.38
C SER A 374 -7.67 2.03 3.94
N PRO A 375 -6.56 2.49 3.39
CA PRO A 375 -5.66 3.50 3.91
C PRO A 375 -5.75 4.84 3.17
N VAL A 376 -6.49 5.03 2.05
CA VAL A 376 -6.27 6.09 1.07
C VAL A 376 -7.01 7.38 1.42
N ILE A 377 -6.29 8.47 1.50
CA ILE A 377 -6.83 9.84 1.59
C ILE A 377 -6.82 10.49 0.20
N SER A 378 -5.67 10.43 -0.47
CA SER A 378 -5.48 11.01 -1.80
C SER A 378 -4.66 10.12 -2.70
N ALA A 379 -4.90 10.22 -3.99
CA ALA A 379 -4.13 9.50 -5.00
C ALA A 379 -4.10 10.26 -6.34
N GLU A 380 -3.02 10.11 -7.07
CA GLU A 380 -2.98 10.40 -8.49
C GLU A 380 -3.82 9.38 -9.28
N ASN A 381 -4.22 9.74 -10.49
CA ASN A 381 -4.80 8.82 -11.46
C ASN A 381 -4.33 9.14 -12.88
N HIS A 382 -4.81 8.42 -13.88
CA HIS A 382 -4.43 8.63 -15.28
C HIS A 382 -4.65 10.08 -15.78
N SER A 383 -5.56 10.85 -15.19
CA SER A 383 -5.93 12.22 -15.61
C SER A 383 -5.43 13.32 -14.67
N HIS A 384 -5.29 13.01 -13.37
CA HIS A 384 -4.98 13.98 -12.33
C HIS A 384 -3.63 13.62 -11.69
N ARG A 385 -2.57 14.22 -12.22
CA ARG A 385 -1.19 14.05 -11.73
C ARG A 385 -0.50 15.39 -11.72
N ARG A 386 0.24 15.65 -10.67
CA ARG A 386 1.02 16.89 -10.53
C ARG A 386 2.35 16.57 -9.86
N LYS A 387 3.42 17.15 -10.42
CA LYS A 387 4.76 16.97 -9.87
C LYS A 387 4.77 17.27 -8.37
N ASP A 388 5.44 16.44 -7.59
CA ASP A 388 5.65 16.54 -6.14
C ASP A 388 4.35 16.48 -5.28
N SER A 389 3.19 16.19 -5.90
CA SER A 389 1.91 16.04 -5.22
C SER A 389 1.52 14.56 -5.08
N VAL A 390 0.86 14.21 -4.00
CA VAL A 390 0.25 12.89 -3.78
C VAL A 390 -1.18 12.80 -4.35
N GLY A 391 -1.53 13.70 -5.26
CA GLY A 391 -2.81 13.70 -5.96
C GLY A 391 -3.91 14.51 -5.28
N LEU A 392 -5.13 14.27 -5.73
CA LEU A 392 -6.35 14.83 -5.16
C LEU A 392 -6.95 13.86 -4.14
N THR A 393 -7.80 14.33 -3.24
CA THR A 393 -8.62 13.44 -2.40
C THR A 393 -9.40 12.46 -3.26
N ILE A 394 -9.47 11.20 -2.83
CA ILE A 394 -10.32 10.22 -3.50
C ILE A 394 -11.80 10.56 -3.30
N PRO A 395 -12.72 10.11 -4.18
CA PRO A 395 -14.13 10.46 -4.11
C PRO A 395 -14.77 10.16 -2.75
N GLY A 396 -15.41 11.17 -2.15
CA GLY A 396 -16.08 11.07 -0.86
C GLY A 396 -15.21 11.37 0.35
N ILE A 397 -13.94 11.72 0.16
CA ILE A 397 -13.03 12.17 1.21
C ILE A 397 -12.91 13.69 1.16
N GLU A 398 -12.96 14.30 2.33
CA GLU A 398 -12.63 15.70 2.55
C GLU A 398 -11.26 15.81 3.21
N ALA A 399 -10.46 16.77 2.78
CA ALA A 399 -9.20 17.13 3.43
C ALA A 399 -9.04 18.64 3.51
N ARG A 400 -8.41 19.10 4.58
CA ARG A 400 -8.06 20.51 4.78
C ARG A 400 -6.74 20.62 5.54
N ILE A 401 -6.17 21.79 5.54
CA ILE A 401 -5.00 22.13 6.36
C ILE A 401 -5.48 22.81 7.63
N ASP A 402 -5.09 22.25 8.77
CA ASP A 402 -5.34 22.83 10.08
C ASP A 402 -4.15 23.70 10.50
N ASN A 403 -4.47 24.92 11.02
CA ASN A 403 -3.48 25.92 11.45
C ASN A 403 -2.34 26.17 10.44
N PRO A 404 -2.64 26.59 9.18
CA PRO A 404 -1.61 26.82 8.18
C PRO A 404 -0.71 28.03 8.55
N ASP A 405 0.59 27.89 8.29
CA ASP A 405 1.56 28.98 8.38
C ASP A 405 1.47 29.95 7.19
N GLU A 406 2.40 30.91 7.11
CA GLU A 406 2.48 31.91 6.02
C GLU A 406 2.67 31.28 4.62
N ASN A 407 3.14 30.05 4.54
CA ASN A 407 3.34 29.29 3.31
C ASN A 407 2.17 28.32 3.01
N GLY A 408 1.12 28.35 3.84
CA GLY A 408 -0.01 27.46 3.75
C GLY A 408 0.26 26.04 4.23
N ILE A 409 1.36 25.82 4.97
CA ILE A 409 1.75 24.51 5.52
C ILE A 409 1.16 24.39 6.93
N GLY A 410 0.44 23.30 7.17
CA GLY A 410 -0.12 22.96 8.48
C GLY A 410 -0.45 21.47 8.54
N GLU A 411 -1.12 21.04 9.58
CA GLU A 411 -1.49 19.65 9.73
C GLU A 411 -2.59 19.27 8.73
N ILE A 412 -2.37 18.18 7.98
CA ILE A 412 -3.40 17.61 7.11
C ILE A 412 -4.44 16.92 7.99
N VAL A 413 -5.70 17.38 7.90
CA VAL A 413 -6.82 16.72 8.55
C VAL A 413 -7.81 16.22 7.52
N THR A 414 -8.40 15.06 7.77
CA THR A 414 -9.29 14.39 6.81
C THR A 414 -10.57 13.94 7.45
N LYS A 415 -11.62 13.80 6.63
CA LYS A 415 -12.92 13.29 7.02
C LYS A 415 -13.51 12.44 5.91
N GLY A 416 -14.03 11.27 6.26
CA GLY A 416 -14.65 10.35 5.31
C GLY A 416 -15.06 9.02 5.94
N GLU A 417 -15.77 8.21 5.18
CA GLU A 417 -16.21 6.88 5.62
C GLU A 417 -15.03 5.88 5.76
N ASN A 418 -13.85 6.21 5.25
CA ASN A 418 -12.63 5.41 5.39
C ASN A 418 -11.92 5.58 6.74
N MET A 419 -12.34 6.52 7.59
CA MET A 419 -11.72 6.74 8.90
C MET A 419 -11.99 5.58 9.85
N MET A 420 -10.96 5.18 10.59
CA MET A 420 -11.03 4.15 11.63
C MET A 420 -12.12 4.44 12.68
N LEU A 421 -12.55 3.40 13.39
CA LEU A 421 -13.42 3.56 14.55
C LEU A 421 -12.69 4.18 15.77
N GLY A 422 -11.38 4.06 15.80
CA GLY A 422 -10.49 4.52 16.86
C GLY A 422 -9.41 3.50 17.20
N TYR A 423 -8.66 3.76 18.25
CA TYR A 423 -7.67 2.83 18.81
C TYR A 423 -8.32 1.93 19.87
N TYR A 424 -8.11 0.63 19.74
CA TYR A 424 -8.72 -0.38 20.59
C TYR A 424 -8.28 -0.23 22.05
N LYS A 425 -9.27 -0.04 22.95
CA LYS A 425 -9.07 0.20 24.40
C LYS A 425 -8.28 1.46 24.75
N GLU A 426 -8.17 2.41 23.80
CA GLU A 426 -7.43 3.67 23.97
C GLU A 426 -8.34 4.87 23.59
N PRO A 427 -9.41 5.12 24.36
CA PRO A 427 -10.38 6.19 24.02
C PRO A 427 -9.76 7.58 24.13
N GLU A 428 -8.86 7.84 25.08
CA GLU A 428 -8.16 9.12 25.23
C GLU A 428 -7.28 9.38 24.00
N LEU A 429 -6.49 8.38 23.59
CA LEU A 429 -5.65 8.49 22.40
C LEU A 429 -6.48 8.68 21.12
N THR A 430 -7.67 8.07 21.07
CA THR A 430 -8.61 8.27 19.96
C THR A 430 -9.11 9.71 19.93
N ALA A 431 -9.48 10.28 21.09
CA ALA A 431 -9.95 11.66 21.22
C ALA A 431 -8.87 12.70 20.90
N GLU A 432 -7.57 12.35 21.06
CA GLU A 432 -6.47 13.21 20.64
C GLU A 432 -6.40 13.40 19.12
N VAL A 433 -6.77 12.36 18.35
CA VAL A 433 -6.61 12.37 16.89
C VAL A 433 -7.92 12.47 16.11
N ILE A 434 -9.09 12.24 16.74
CA ILE A 434 -10.42 12.44 16.13
C ILE A 434 -11.14 13.53 16.89
N LYS A 435 -11.30 14.70 16.25
CA LYS A 435 -11.95 15.90 16.84
C LYS A 435 -13.01 16.41 15.88
N ASP A 436 -14.23 16.56 16.37
CA ASP A 436 -15.37 17.08 15.59
C ASP A 436 -15.60 16.34 14.26
N GLY A 437 -15.31 15.03 14.25
CA GLY A 437 -15.42 14.17 13.07
C GLY A 437 -14.30 14.35 12.05
N TRP A 438 -13.21 15.04 12.39
CA TRP A 438 -11.99 15.15 11.60
C TRP A 438 -10.87 14.34 12.23
N PHE A 439 -10.17 13.56 11.41
CA PHE A 439 -8.97 12.84 11.80
C PHE A 439 -7.73 13.68 11.55
N TYR A 440 -6.94 13.88 12.59
CA TYR A 440 -5.67 14.60 12.60
C TYR A 440 -4.55 13.62 12.30
N THR A 441 -3.97 13.74 11.11
CA THR A 441 -3.04 12.72 10.58
C THR A 441 -1.66 12.73 11.22
N GLY A 442 -1.27 13.83 11.85
CA GLY A 442 0.10 14.08 12.30
C GLY A 442 1.07 14.33 11.14
N ASP A 443 0.59 14.40 9.90
CA ASP A 443 1.38 14.79 8.73
C ASP A 443 1.19 16.26 8.42
N LEU A 444 2.26 16.96 8.09
CA LEU A 444 2.25 18.33 7.64
C LEU A 444 2.28 18.40 6.12
N GLY A 445 1.52 19.37 5.60
CA GLY A 445 1.46 19.56 4.17
C GLY A 445 0.69 20.80 3.79
N ARG A 446 0.46 20.98 2.52
CA ARG A 446 -0.35 22.06 1.95
C ARG A 446 -1.28 21.52 0.87
N ILE A 447 -2.35 22.22 0.63
CA ILE A 447 -3.29 21.96 -0.47
C ILE A 447 -3.28 23.18 -1.38
N ASP A 448 -3.04 22.98 -2.69
CA ASP A 448 -3.05 24.09 -3.62
C ASP A 448 -4.48 24.48 -4.04
N LYS A 449 -4.59 25.57 -4.80
CA LYS A 449 -5.89 26.11 -5.25
C LYS A 449 -6.72 25.15 -6.11
N ASP A 450 -6.08 24.14 -6.71
CA ASP A 450 -6.71 23.13 -7.54
C ASP A 450 -7.01 21.84 -6.75
N GLY A 451 -6.71 21.81 -5.44
CA GLY A 451 -7.01 20.73 -4.51
C GLY A 451 -5.92 19.65 -4.41
N TYR A 452 -4.77 19.81 -5.06
CA TYR A 452 -3.67 18.86 -4.96
C TYR A 452 -2.96 18.95 -3.60
N ILE A 453 -2.73 17.79 -2.99
CA ILE A 453 -2.09 17.65 -1.68
C ILE A 453 -0.58 17.45 -1.85
N TYR A 454 0.20 18.15 -1.04
CA TYR A 454 1.66 18.06 -0.95
C TYR A 454 2.05 17.76 0.48
N ILE A 455 2.81 16.69 0.69
CA ILE A 455 3.31 16.29 2.00
C ILE A 455 4.66 16.95 2.24
N CYS A 456 4.83 17.59 3.39
CA CYS A 456 6.08 18.24 3.79
C CYS A 456 6.87 17.40 4.80
N GLY A 457 6.18 16.65 5.69
CA GLY A 457 6.82 15.81 6.70
C GLY A 457 5.88 15.46 7.85
N ARG A 458 6.46 14.92 8.93
CA ARG A 458 5.74 14.58 10.16
C ARG A 458 5.78 15.72 11.17
N LYS A 459 4.66 16.06 11.77
CA LYS A 459 4.53 17.12 12.80
C LYS A 459 5.53 16.93 13.95
N LYS A 460 5.71 15.70 14.42
CA LYS A 460 6.64 15.36 15.50
C LYS A 460 8.12 15.43 15.13
N ASN A 461 8.45 15.45 13.83
CA ASN A 461 9.81 15.48 13.32
C ASN A 461 10.27 16.89 12.93
N VAL A 462 9.36 17.88 13.00
CA VAL A 462 9.70 19.26 12.66
C VAL A 462 10.81 19.77 13.56
N ILE A 463 11.85 20.29 12.94
CA ILE A 463 12.93 21.00 13.64
C ILE A 463 12.52 22.48 13.70
N VAL A 464 12.32 22.98 14.91
CA VAL A 464 12.03 24.40 15.14
C VAL A 464 13.31 25.10 15.56
N LEU A 465 13.81 25.96 14.69
CA LEU A 465 15.03 26.72 14.96
C LEU A 465 14.77 27.85 15.96
N SER A 466 15.80 28.35 16.62
CA SER A 466 15.71 29.44 17.60
C SER A 466 15.12 30.73 17.02
N ASN A 467 15.25 30.93 15.70
CA ASN A 467 14.66 32.06 14.98
C ASN A 467 13.18 31.84 14.61
N GLY A 468 12.54 30.76 15.10
CA GLY A 468 11.15 30.41 14.83
C GLY A 468 10.87 29.80 13.45
N LYS A 469 11.90 29.52 12.63
CA LYS A 469 11.72 28.87 11.32
C LYS A 469 11.58 27.36 11.48
N ASN A 470 10.66 26.78 10.72
CA ASN A 470 10.46 25.33 10.65
C ASN A 470 11.32 24.73 9.54
N VAL A 471 12.01 23.64 9.88
CA VAL A 471 12.72 22.79 8.93
C VAL A 471 12.05 21.40 8.95
N TYR A 472 11.71 20.91 7.78
CA TYR A 472 11.09 19.59 7.57
C TYR A 472 12.15 18.62 7.10
N PRO A 473 12.65 17.71 7.96
CA PRO A 473 13.75 16.82 7.62
C PRO A 473 13.48 15.97 6.37
N GLU A 474 12.24 15.49 6.23
CA GLU A 474 11.82 14.60 5.13
C GLU A 474 11.92 15.29 3.76
N GLU A 475 11.71 16.61 3.68
CA GLU A 475 11.92 17.36 2.42
C GLU A 475 13.39 17.32 1.99
N ILE A 476 14.29 17.48 2.96
CA ILE A 476 15.74 17.50 2.71
C ILE A 476 16.22 16.08 2.37
N GLU A 477 15.78 15.09 3.13
CA GLU A 477 16.11 13.67 2.92
C GLU A 477 15.68 13.18 1.54
N THR A 478 14.53 13.67 1.03
CA THR A 478 14.06 13.34 -0.31
C THR A 478 15.07 13.80 -1.38
N ILE A 479 15.72 14.96 -1.19
CA ILE A 479 16.72 15.46 -2.13
C ILE A 479 18.04 14.69 -1.97
N ILE A 480 18.45 14.42 -0.73
CA ILE A 480 19.69 13.67 -0.44
C ILE A 480 19.64 12.27 -1.05
N ASN A 481 18.51 11.58 -0.90
CA ASN A 481 18.32 10.22 -1.40
C ASN A 481 18.23 10.13 -2.95
N LEU A 482 18.34 11.23 -3.69
CA LEU A 482 18.48 11.19 -5.15
C LEU A 482 19.84 10.70 -5.62
N SER A 483 20.86 10.71 -4.75
CA SER A 483 22.19 10.20 -5.09
C SER A 483 22.24 8.67 -5.10
N PRO A 484 22.72 8.03 -6.17
CA PRO A 484 22.90 6.59 -6.20
C PRO A 484 24.01 6.09 -5.24
N ALA A 485 24.86 6.97 -4.73
CA ALA A 485 25.87 6.64 -3.74
C ALA A 485 25.33 6.59 -2.30
N ILE A 486 24.07 6.96 -2.10
CA ILE A 486 23.42 7.02 -0.78
C ILE A 486 22.35 5.95 -0.68
N LYS A 487 22.52 5.01 0.24
CA LYS A 487 21.56 3.97 0.55
C LYS A 487 20.40 4.49 1.38
N GLU A 488 20.73 5.30 2.40
CA GLU A 488 19.75 5.93 3.30
C GLU A 488 20.35 7.13 4.03
N CYS A 489 19.50 8.05 4.43
CA CYS A 489 19.93 9.19 5.25
C CYS A 489 18.89 9.56 6.29
N ILE A 490 19.32 10.28 7.33
CA ILE A 490 18.46 10.91 8.34
C ILE A 490 18.96 12.31 8.64
N VAL A 491 18.07 13.30 8.54
CA VAL A 491 18.33 14.69 8.89
C VAL A 491 17.78 14.97 10.28
N TYR A 492 18.58 15.62 11.11
CA TYR A 492 18.26 15.96 12.50
C TYR A 492 18.92 17.28 12.88
N ALA A 493 18.63 17.81 14.06
CA ALA A 493 19.26 19.02 14.55
C ALA A 493 19.99 18.78 15.88
N GLU A 494 21.10 19.49 16.06
CA GLU A 494 21.75 19.70 17.35
C GLU A 494 21.76 21.21 17.61
N GLY A 495 20.89 21.70 18.50
CA GLY A 495 20.59 23.13 18.58
C GLY A 495 19.98 23.63 17.26
N ASP A 496 20.57 24.68 16.68
CA ASP A 496 20.17 25.21 15.38
C ASP A 496 20.96 24.61 14.20
N ASP A 497 21.91 23.72 14.48
CA ASP A 497 22.72 23.08 13.44
C ASP A 497 21.92 21.91 12.82
N ILE A 498 21.60 22.02 11.54
CA ILE A 498 21.01 20.94 10.76
C ILE A 498 22.12 19.96 10.37
N ARG A 499 21.96 18.70 10.77
CA ARG A 499 22.94 17.64 10.53
C ARG A 499 22.33 16.47 9.79
N CYS A 500 23.17 15.67 9.13
CA CYS A 500 22.74 14.49 8.42
C CYS A 500 23.64 13.29 8.75
N LYS A 501 23.04 12.12 9.00
CA LYS A 501 23.73 10.83 8.94
C LYS A 501 23.39 10.15 7.62
N ILE A 502 24.40 9.60 6.97
CA ILE A 502 24.30 8.98 5.65
C ILE A 502 24.87 7.56 5.74
N VAL A 503 24.19 6.60 5.15
CA VAL A 503 24.73 5.27 4.87
C VAL A 503 25.04 5.22 3.38
N ALA A 504 26.30 4.93 3.04
CA ALA A 504 26.71 4.77 1.66
C ALA A 504 26.12 3.50 1.05
N ASP A 505 25.87 3.52 -0.27
CA ASP A 505 25.46 2.33 -0.99
C ASP A 505 26.68 1.48 -1.34
N GLU A 506 26.75 0.26 -0.81
CA GLU A 506 27.84 -0.69 -1.03
C GLU A 506 27.95 -1.18 -2.48
N GLU A 507 26.84 -1.12 -3.24
CA GLU A 507 26.81 -1.51 -4.66
C GLU A 507 27.18 -0.35 -5.61
N PHE A 508 27.50 0.83 -5.07
CA PHE A 508 27.87 1.99 -5.87
C PHE A 508 29.22 1.79 -6.56
N GLU A 509 29.25 1.88 -7.89
CA GLU A 509 30.47 1.76 -8.68
C GLU A 509 31.21 3.10 -8.71
N GLY A 510 32.25 3.28 -7.89
CA GLY A 510 33.08 4.49 -7.82
C GLY A 510 33.46 4.87 -6.38
N ASP A 511 34.04 6.07 -6.22
CA ASP A 511 34.29 6.63 -4.88
C ASP A 511 32.99 7.19 -4.32
N ALA A 512 32.36 6.42 -3.41
CA ALA A 512 31.10 6.81 -2.78
C ALA A 512 31.26 8.10 -1.97
N ASN A 513 32.38 8.28 -1.26
CA ASN A 513 32.60 9.47 -0.43
C ASN A 513 32.73 10.74 -1.28
N GLU A 514 33.46 10.68 -2.39
CA GLU A 514 33.56 11.80 -3.32
C GLU A 514 32.21 12.14 -3.94
N SER A 515 31.45 11.12 -4.38
CA SER A 515 30.11 11.28 -4.95
C SER A 515 29.14 11.88 -3.95
N ILE A 516 29.15 11.41 -2.69
CA ILE A 516 28.34 11.95 -1.60
C ILE A 516 28.70 13.42 -1.33
N ALA A 517 30.00 13.76 -1.25
CA ALA A 517 30.43 15.13 -1.00
C ALA A 517 29.95 16.10 -2.09
N GLN A 518 30.09 15.72 -3.36
CA GLN A 518 29.59 16.51 -4.50
C GLN A 518 28.06 16.66 -4.43
N HIS A 519 27.33 15.58 -4.10
CA HIS A 519 25.89 15.62 -3.99
C HIS A 519 25.40 16.47 -2.82
N MET A 520 26.04 16.40 -1.65
CA MET A 520 25.70 17.23 -0.50
C MET A 520 25.93 18.72 -0.75
N SER A 521 26.96 19.07 -1.53
CA SER A 521 27.16 20.44 -2.01
C SER A 521 25.98 20.89 -2.88
N TYR A 522 25.59 20.07 -3.86
CA TYR A 522 24.42 20.33 -4.70
C TYR A 522 23.14 20.47 -3.88
N VAL A 523 22.89 19.59 -2.90
CA VAL A 523 21.73 19.68 -2.00
C VAL A 523 21.70 21.03 -1.30
N ASN A 524 22.80 21.47 -0.73
CA ASN A 524 22.89 22.75 -0.03
C ASN A 524 22.69 23.97 -0.96
N GLU A 525 23.03 23.87 -2.24
CA GLU A 525 22.72 24.92 -3.23
C GLU A 525 21.23 25.03 -3.51
N GLN A 526 20.49 23.91 -3.42
CA GLN A 526 19.02 23.91 -3.64
C GLN A 526 18.24 24.38 -2.40
N LEU A 527 18.87 24.40 -1.22
CA LEU A 527 18.24 24.73 0.03
C LEU A 527 18.38 26.21 0.39
N ILE A 528 17.29 26.79 0.89
CA ILE A 528 17.33 28.10 1.52
C ILE A 528 18.27 28.08 2.73
N TYR A 529 18.94 29.18 3.02
CA TYR A 529 20.06 29.25 3.96
C TYR A 529 19.83 28.58 5.32
N TYR A 530 18.65 28.73 5.89
CA TYR A 530 18.31 28.18 7.22
C TYR A 530 17.95 26.68 7.20
N LYS A 531 17.78 26.06 6.03
CA LYS A 531 17.57 24.62 5.85
C LYS A 531 18.86 23.88 5.45
N ARG A 532 19.96 24.60 5.25
CA ARG A 532 21.23 24.00 4.79
C ARG A 532 21.80 23.08 5.84
N ILE A 533 22.40 21.99 5.38
CA ILE A 533 23.07 21.02 6.22
C ILE A 533 24.43 21.57 6.62
N ASN A 534 24.62 21.76 7.93
CA ASN A 534 25.86 22.29 8.49
C ASN A 534 26.98 21.25 8.48
N SER A 535 26.65 19.99 8.78
CA SER A 535 27.57 18.87 8.75
C SER A 535 26.86 17.55 8.48
N TYR A 536 27.62 16.59 7.94
CA TYR A 536 27.10 15.22 7.77
C TYR A 536 28.18 14.20 8.16
N THR A 537 27.74 12.99 8.51
CA THR A 537 28.62 11.85 8.78
C THR A 537 28.21 10.69 7.88
N VAL A 538 29.20 10.00 7.31
CA VAL A 538 28.97 8.75 6.57
C VAL A 538 29.28 7.59 7.52
N GLN A 539 28.39 6.62 7.58
CA GLN A 539 28.54 5.41 8.40
C GLN A 539 28.31 4.15 7.58
N ASP A 540 28.92 3.05 7.99
CA ASP A 540 28.79 1.76 7.30
C ASP A 540 27.62 0.93 7.83
N THR A 541 27.09 1.27 9.02
CA THR A 541 26.00 0.51 9.65
C THR A 541 24.67 1.06 9.22
N GLU A 542 23.77 0.18 8.75
CA GLU A 542 22.38 0.55 8.42
C GLU A 542 21.65 1.13 9.64
N MET A 543 20.76 2.06 9.38
CA MET A 543 19.93 2.67 10.41
C MET A 543 18.84 1.69 10.90
N ALA A 544 18.49 1.78 12.18
CA ALA A 544 17.38 0.99 12.73
C ALA A 544 16.07 1.33 12.00
N LYS A 545 15.35 0.29 11.58
CA LYS A 545 14.11 0.42 10.79
C LYS A 545 12.93 -0.18 11.51
N THR A 546 11.75 0.27 11.16
CA THR A 546 10.49 -0.40 11.48
C THR A 546 10.32 -1.63 10.58
N THR A 547 9.37 -2.50 10.89
CA THR A 547 8.99 -3.65 10.04
C THR A 547 8.52 -3.23 8.64
N THR A 548 8.09 -1.97 8.47
CA THR A 548 7.75 -1.36 7.18
C THR A 548 8.94 -0.75 6.44
N GLY A 549 10.17 -0.88 6.96
CA GLY A 549 11.39 -0.35 6.36
C GLY A 549 11.59 1.16 6.56
N LYS A 550 10.80 1.84 7.41
CA LYS A 550 11.00 3.25 7.75
C LYS A 550 12.10 3.40 8.79
N ILE A 551 13.01 4.35 8.60
CA ILE A 551 14.07 4.65 9.57
C ILE A 551 13.43 5.12 10.88
N LYS A 552 13.88 4.54 12.00
CA LYS A 552 13.54 5.01 13.35
C LYS A 552 14.37 6.25 13.67
N ARG A 553 13.70 7.36 14.03
CA ARG A 553 14.35 8.64 14.43
C ARG A 553 14.61 8.69 15.92
#